data_dac1746473681405a63ad7481d1bfa7b
#
_entry.id   dac1746473681405a63ad7481d1bfa7b
#
_cell.length_a   1.000
_cell.length_b   1.000
_cell.length_c   1.000
_cell.angle_alpha   90.00
_cell.angle_beta   90.00
_cell.angle_gamma   90.00
#
_symmetry.space_group_name_H-M   'P 1'
#
loop_
_entity.id
_entity.type
_entity.pdbx_description
1 polymer ?
#
loop_
_entity_poly.entity_id
_entity_poly.type
_entity_poly.pdbx_seq_one_letter_code
_entity_poly.pdbx_strand_id
1 'polypeptide(L)'
;MAEPNTAQAPSSRNILKATGAAFVVGLIILLTAILPAEFGVDPLGIGELTGVIALSRAENPFEAKVEMHRTDYVEFELGPFQSVEYKYTMDLDAPMVFTWVADREVYFDMHAEPAGLGEEGAESFEQGNDVSRTGSFHAPFAGIHGWFWENRGLSTVV
;
A
#
# COMPACT_ATOMS: atom_id res chain seq x y z
N MET A 1 50.86 20.74 38.66
CA MET A 1 50.75 21.44 37.36
C MET A 1 50.90 20.36 36.30
N ALA A 2 49.84 20.05 35.57
CA ALA A 2 49.91 19.11 34.43
C ALA A 2 50.38 19.90 33.21
N GLU A 3 51.41 19.45 32.53
CA GLU A 3 51.86 20.03 31.28
C GLU A 3 50.80 19.90 30.19
N PRO A 4 50.53 20.91 29.39
CA PRO A 4 49.63 20.83 28.27
C PRO A 4 50.23 19.84 27.21
N ASN A 5 49.51 18.77 26.96
CA ASN A 5 49.83 17.85 25.86
C ASN A 5 49.62 18.57 24.51
N THR A 6 50.71 19.13 24.00
CA THR A 6 50.73 19.76 22.66
C THR A 6 50.75 18.63 21.60
N ALA A 7 49.53 18.20 21.17
CA ALA A 7 49.42 17.30 20.03
C ALA A 7 50.14 17.94 18.82
N GLN A 8 51.20 17.30 18.34
CA GLN A 8 52.01 17.79 17.23
C GLN A 8 51.17 17.72 15.94
N ALA A 9 51.00 18.82 15.25
CA ALA A 9 50.24 18.89 14.01
C ALA A 9 50.82 17.90 12.97
N PRO A 10 49.97 17.16 12.25
CA PRO A 10 50.43 16.16 11.28
C PRO A 10 51.23 16.84 10.14
N SER A 11 52.29 16.18 9.65
CA SER A 11 53.07 16.72 8.55
C SER A 11 52.24 16.76 7.25
N SER A 12 52.50 17.74 6.37
CA SER A 12 51.84 17.88 5.06
C SER A 12 51.88 16.60 4.22
N ARG A 13 52.96 15.81 4.35
CA ARG A 13 53.10 14.52 3.67
C ARG A 13 52.13 13.47 4.21
N ASN A 14 51.88 13.48 5.51
CA ASN A 14 50.93 12.56 6.13
C ASN A 14 49.46 12.97 5.78
N ILE A 15 49.20 14.25 5.73
CA ILE A 15 47.91 14.79 5.28
C ILE A 15 47.66 14.36 3.83
N LEU A 16 48.61 14.54 2.93
CA LEU A 16 48.46 14.16 1.52
C LEU A 16 48.23 12.64 1.35
N LYS A 17 48.96 11.81 2.12
CA LYS A 17 48.74 10.36 2.10
C LYS A 17 47.36 9.97 2.62
N ALA A 18 46.93 10.58 3.72
CA ALA A 18 45.59 10.32 4.29
C ALA A 18 44.48 10.77 3.33
N THR A 19 44.63 11.93 2.68
CA THR A 19 43.67 12.42 1.68
C THR A 19 43.61 11.49 0.47
N GLY A 20 44.75 11.03 -0.04
CA GLY A 20 44.81 10.05 -1.14
C GLY A 20 44.15 8.73 -0.77
N ALA A 21 44.42 8.21 0.44
CA ALA A 21 43.77 6.99 0.92
C ALA A 21 42.25 7.17 1.06
N ALA A 22 41.78 8.28 1.62
CA ALA A 22 40.37 8.60 1.75
C ALA A 22 39.66 8.71 0.39
N PHE A 23 40.34 9.30 -0.61
CA PHE A 23 39.82 9.38 -1.97
C PHE A 23 39.63 8.00 -2.61
N VAL A 24 40.62 7.11 -2.44
CA VAL A 24 40.53 5.73 -2.96
C VAL A 24 39.38 4.97 -2.29
N VAL A 25 39.27 5.06 -0.96
CA VAL A 25 38.15 4.43 -0.22
C VAL A 25 36.80 4.99 -0.67
N GLY A 26 36.69 6.31 -0.82
CA GLY A 26 35.46 6.96 -1.31
C GLY A 26 35.08 6.49 -2.72
N LEU A 27 36.07 6.34 -3.61
CA LEU A 27 35.85 5.82 -4.96
C LEU A 27 35.38 4.35 -4.95
N ILE A 28 35.93 3.53 -4.07
CA ILE A 28 35.49 2.13 -3.91
C ILE A 28 34.02 2.10 -3.45
N ILE A 29 33.68 2.86 -2.43
CA ILE A 29 32.29 2.94 -1.92
C ILE A 29 31.35 3.46 -3.01
N LEU A 30 31.76 4.47 -3.77
CA LEU A 30 30.94 5.02 -4.87
C LEU A 30 30.65 3.93 -5.91
N LEU A 31 31.68 3.18 -6.37
CA LEU A 31 31.54 2.19 -7.43
C LEU A 31 30.85 0.90 -6.98
N THR A 32 30.98 0.52 -5.69
CA THR A 32 30.49 -0.77 -5.20
C THR A 32 29.15 -0.68 -4.46
N ALA A 33 28.80 0.47 -3.94
CA ALA A 33 27.59 0.64 -3.15
C ALA A 33 26.69 1.76 -3.69
N ILE A 34 27.19 2.99 -3.84
CA ILE A 34 26.34 4.13 -4.18
C ILE A 34 25.78 4.03 -5.59
N LEU A 35 26.61 3.79 -6.61
CA LEU A 35 26.15 3.66 -7.98
C LEU A 35 25.16 2.50 -8.17
N PRO A 36 25.40 1.29 -7.63
CA PRO A 36 24.42 0.23 -7.69
C PRO A 36 23.13 0.55 -6.96
N ALA A 37 23.20 1.10 -5.73
CA ALA A 37 22.04 1.35 -4.90
C ALA A 37 21.13 2.47 -5.43
N GLU A 38 21.72 3.56 -5.91
CA GLU A 38 20.96 4.77 -6.28
C GLU A 38 20.62 4.82 -7.78
N PHE A 39 21.51 4.32 -8.61
CA PHE A 39 21.42 4.50 -10.07
C PHE A 39 21.26 3.18 -10.85
N GLY A 40 21.33 2.03 -10.18
CA GLY A 40 21.29 0.73 -10.85
C GLY A 40 22.49 0.46 -11.77
N VAL A 41 23.58 1.22 -11.60
CA VAL A 41 24.82 1.11 -12.41
C VAL A 41 25.85 0.30 -11.62
N ASP A 42 26.13 -0.92 -12.04
CA ASP A 42 27.06 -1.83 -11.37
C ASP A 42 28.27 -2.19 -12.27
N PRO A 43 29.24 -1.30 -12.37
CA PRO A 43 30.39 -1.50 -13.28
C PRO A 43 31.30 -2.65 -12.86
N LEU A 44 31.22 -3.10 -11.61
CA LEU A 44 32.12 -4.15 -11.05
C LEU A 44 31.37 -5.46 -10.72
N GLY A 45 30.05 -5.51 -10.90
CA GLY A 45 29.18 -6.67 -10.54
C GLY A 45 29.08 -6.91 -9.04
N ILE A 46 29.55 -5.99 -8.19
CA ILE A 46 29.51 -6.13 -6.74
C ILE A 46 28.11 -5.81 -6.21
N GLY A 47 27.39 -4.91 -6.84
CA GLY A 47 26.01 -4.57 -6.50
C GLY A 47 25.05 -5.75 -6.66
N GLU A 48 25.20 -6.55 -7.72
CA GLU A 48 24.46 -7.80 -7.90
C GLU A 48 24.86 -8.87 -6.88
N LEU A 49 26.14 -9.04 -6.66
CA LEU A 49 26.69 -10.03 -5.72
C LEU A 49 26.23 -9.77 -4.27
N THR A 50 26.12 -8.51 -3.87
CA THR A 50 25.71 -8.10 -2.51
C THR A 50 24.22 -7.86 -2.38
N GLY A 51 23.48 -7.83 -3.50
CA GLY A 51 22.04 -7.50 -3.52
C GLY A 51 21.74 -6.01 -3.43
N VAL A 52 22.75 -5.13 -3.30
CA VAL A 52 22.57 -3.68 -3.13
C VAL A 52 21.90 -3.04 -4.36
N ILE A 53 22.10 -3.59 -5.55
CA ILE A 53 21.46 -3.11 -6.78
C ILE A 53 19.91 -3.22 -6.73
N ALA A 54 19.37 -4.09 -5.88
CA ALA A 54 17.92 -4.21 -5.71
C ALA A 54 17.27 -2.94 -5.12
N LEU A 55 18.06 -2.10 -4.43
CA LEU A 55 17.58 -0.83 -3.88
C LEU A 55 17.25 0.20 -4.98
N SER A 56 17.96 0.17 -6.11
CA SER A 56 17.67 1.04 -7.26
C SER A 56 16.47 0.56 -8.08
N ARG A 57 16.11 -0.71 -7.92
CA ARG A 57 14.96 -1.33 -8.55
C ARG A 57 13.72 -1.27 -7.64
N ALA A 58 13.58 -0.22 -6.84
CA ALA A 58 12.34 0.00 -6.12
C ALA A 58 11.22 -0.05 -7.17
N GLU A 59 10.57 -1.21 -7.28
CA GLU A 59 9.37 -1.36 -8.10
C GLU A 59 8.44 -0.25 -7.64
N ASN A 60 8.07 0.61 -8.58
CA ASN A 60 7.07 1.63 -8.30
C ASN A 60 5.79 0.87 -7.91
N PRO A 61 5.40 0.84 -6.63
CA PRO A 61 4.19 0.13 -6.23
C PRO A 61 2.93 0.75 -6.87
N PHE A 62 3.11 1.89 -7.52
CA PHE A 62 2.10 2.59 -8.28
C PHE A 62 2.33 2.40 -9.79
N GLU A 63 2.27 1.18 -10.28
CA GLU A 63 2.04 0.99 -11.71
C GLU A 63 0.67 1.60 -12.03
N ALA A 64 0.68 2.68 -12.81
CA ALA A 64 -0.55 3.23 -13.35
C ALA A 64 -1.17 2.15 -14.25
N LYS A 65 -2.14 1.41 -13.69
CA LYS A 65 -2.94 0.49 -14.50
C LYS A 65 -3.68 1.31 -15.54
N VAL A 66 -3.49 0.98 -16.80
CA VAL A 66 -4.18 1.60 -17.93
C VAL A 66 -5.68 1.18 -17.96
N GLU A 67 -6.06 0.23 -17.12
CA GLU A 67 -7.43 -0.24 -16.99
C GLU A 67 -8.30 0.84 -16.34
N MET A 68 -9.46 1.07 -16.96
CA MET A 68 -10.45 2.02 -16.43
C MET A 68 -10.98 1.51 -15.09
N HIS A 69 -10.67 2.22 -14.01
CA HIS A 69 -11.39 1.97 -12.76
C HIS A 69 -12.73 2.69 -12.81
N ARG A 70 -13.73 2.02 -12.32
CA ARG A 70 -15.03 2.61 -12.07
C ARG A 70 -15.02 3.23 -10.67
N THR A 71 -15.49 4.47 -10.58
CA THR A 71 -15.79 5.12 -9.31
C THR A 71 -17.25 5.53 -9.32
N ASP A 72 -17.99 5.06 -8.33
CA ASP A 72 -19.40 5.40 -8.15
C ASP A 72 -19.59 6.16 -6.83
N TYR A 73 -20.50 7.12 -6.85
CA TYR A 73 -21.07 7.72 -5.66
C TYR A 73 -22.58 7.49 -5.71
N VAL A 74 -23.11 6.87 -4.70
CA VAL A 74 -24.54 6.58 -4.59
C VAL A 74 -25.05 7.00 -3.22
N GLU A 75 -26.29 7.46 -3.15
CA GLU A 75 -26.95 7.85 -1.93
C GLU A 75 -28.30 7.13 -1.88
N PHE A 76 -28.65 6.60 -0.72
CA PHE A 76 -29.90 5.90 -0.48
C PHE A 76 -30.62 6.53 0.71
N GLU A 77 -31.93 6.67 0.58
CA GLU A 77 -32.81 7.03 1.67
C GLU A 77 -33.61 5.77 2.06
N LEU A 78 -33.40 5.29 3.30
CA LEU A 78 -34.06 4.09 3.83
C LEU A 78 -35.06 4.48 4.88
N GLY A 79 -36.35 4.35 4.58
CA GLY A 79 -37.42 4.46 5.57
C GLY A 79 -37.34 3.33 6.63
N PRO A 80 -38.21 3.39 7.66
CA PRO A 80 -38.26 2.36 8.70
C PRO A 80 -38.40 0.95 8.10
N PHE A 81 -37.49 0.03 8.52
CA PHE A 81 -37.47 -1.38 8.10
C PHE A 81 -37.25 -1.61 6.61
N GLN A 82 -36.76 -0.60 5.89
CA GLN A 82 -36.34 -0.75 4.50
C GLN A 82 -34.86 -1.18 4.40
N SER A 83 -34.56 -1.88 3.33
CA SER A 83 -33.22 -2.33 2.98
C SER A 83 -32.88 -2.01 1.53
N VAL A 84 -31.58 -2.01 1.23
CA VAL A 84 -31.03 -1.87 -0.12
C VAL A 84 -29.81 -2.76 -0.28
N GLU A 85 -29.63 -3.29 -1.46
CA GLU A 85 -28.37 -3.92 -1.89
C GLU A 85 -27.73 -3.11 -2.99
N TYR A 86 -26.38 -3.03 -2.93
CA TYR A 86 -25.59 -2.45 -4.02
C TYR A 86 -24.34 -3.31 -4.26
N LYS A 87 -24.30 -3.96 -5.40
CA LYS A 87 -23.30 -4.95 -5.76
C LYS A 87 -22.59 -4.64 -7.08
N TYR A 88 -21.36 -5.11 -7.21
CA TYR A 88 -20.53 -5.03 -8.40
C TYR A 88 -20.18 -6.41 -8.89
N THR A 89 -20.15 -6.60 -10.21
CA THR A 89 -19.48 -7.78 -10.80
C THR A 89 -17.98 -7.55 -10.71
N MET A 90 -17.29 -8.49 -10.07
CA MET A 90 -15.85 -8.45 -9.88
C MET A 90 -15.21 -9.76 -10.35
N ASP A 91 -14.05 -9.65 -10.97
CA ASP A 91 -13.21 -10.82 -11.28
C ASP A 91 -12.44 -11.28 -10.04
N LEU A 92 -11.92 -12.51 -10.06
CA LEU A 92 -11.02 -13.01 -9.02
C LEU A 92 -9.87 -12.01 -8.80
N ASP A 93 -9.54 -11.74 -7.54
CA ASP A 93 -8.51 -10.80 -7.07
C ASP A 93 -8.73 -9.33 -7.47
N ALA A 94 -9.88 -8.98 -8.06
CA ALA A 94 -10.20 -7.59 -8.37
C ALA A 94 -10.27 -6.76 -7.07
N PRO A 95 -9.58 -5.61 -7.01
CA PRO A 95 -9.60 -4.74 -5.84
C PRO A 95 -10.81 -3.83 -5.84
N MET A 96 -11.38 -3.60 -4.66
CA MET A 96 -12.38 -2.57 -4.39
C MET A 96 -11.93 -1.73 -3.20
N VAL A 97 -11.97 -0.41 -3.33
CA VAL A 97 -11.82 0.53 -2.21
C VAL A 97 -13.17 1.18 -1.99
N PHE A 98 -13.61 1.20 -0.75
CA PHE A 98 -14.93 1.69 -0.40
C PHE A 98 -14.93 2.56 0.84
N THR A 99 -15.91 3.44 0.91
CA THR A 99 -16.34 4.11 2.12
C THR A 99 -17.84 4.33 2.06
N TRP A 100 -18.52 4.09 3.15
CA TRP A 100 -19.91 4.47 3.31
C TRP A 100 -20.14 5.12 4.68
N VAL A 101 -21.10 6.00 4.77
CA VAL A 101 -21.55 6.69 5.98
C VAL A 101 -23.07 6.74 5.98
N ALA A 102 -23.64 6.65 7.17
CA ALA A 102 -25.06 6.86 7.41
C ALA A 102 -25.24 7.90 8.54
N ASP A 103 -26.31 8.64 8.53
CA ASP A 103 -26.64 9.61 9.58
C ASP A 103 -27.12 8.96 10.89
N ARG A 104 -27.43 7.66 10.84
CA ARG A 104 -27.83 6.79 11.96
C ARG A 104 -27.30 5.38 11.77
N GLU A 105 -27.32 4.60 12.86
CA GLU A 105 -26.93 3.19 12.82
C GLU A 105 -27.82 2.39 11.86
N VAL A 106 -27.18 1.63 10.98
CA VAL A 106 -27.80 0.66 10.08
C VAL A 106 -27.20 -0.72 10.30
N TYR A 107 -27.98 -1.76 10.13
CA TYR A 107 -27.41 -3.09 9.94
C TYR A 107 -26.79 -3.16 8.55
N PHE A 108 -25.62 -3.77 8.45
CA PHE A 108 -24.94 -3.98 7.18
C PHE A 108 -24.43 -5.41 7.07
N ASP A 109 -24.31 -5.89 5.83
CA ASP A 109 -23.64 -7.14 5.48
C ASP A 109 -22.86 -6.95 4.17
N MET A 110 -21.55 -7.09 4.26
CA MET A 110 -20.71 -7.20 3.09
C MET A 110 -20.63 -8.65 2.66
N HIS A 111 -21.20 -8.97 1.52
CA HIS A 111 -21.26 -10.35 1.05
C HIS A 111 -21.09 -10.44 -0.47
N ALA A 112 -20.91 -11.66 -0.93
CA ALA A 112 -20.74 -11.95 -2.35
C ALA A 112 -21.40 -13.26 -2.74
N GLU A 113 -21.70 -13.38 -4.02
CA GLU A 113 -22.24 -14.56 -4.66
C GLU A 113 -21.32 -15.00 -5.80
N PRO A 114 -20.75 -16.22 -5.74
CA PRO A 114 -19.92 -16.75 -6.83
C PRO A 114 -20.69 -16.84 -8.14
N ALA A 115 -20.00 -16.57 -9.24
CA ALA A 115 -20.58 -16.67 -10.57
C ALA A 115 -21.14 -18.09 -10.81
N GLY A 116 -22.44 -18.17 -11.19
CA GLY A 116 -23.12 -19.41 -11.51
C GLY A 116 -23.70 -20.19 -10.34
N LEU A 117 -23.48 -19.79 -9.09
CA LEU A 117 -24.06 -20.43 -7.91
C LEU A 117 -25.22 -19.60 -7.32
N GLY A 118 -25.23 -18.29 -7.55
CA GLY A 118 -26.25 -17.38 -6.97
C GLY A 118 -26.27 -17.43 -5.44
N GLU A 119 -27.44 -17.21 -4.83
CA GLU A 119 -27.61 -17.16 -3.38
C GLU A 119 -27.19 -18.42 -2.63
N GLU A 120 -27.22 -19.61 -3.28
CA GLU A 120 -26.78 -20.89 -2.66
C GLU A 120 -25.29 -20.89 -2.32
N GLY A 121 -24.50 -20.06 -3.00
CA GLY A 121 -23.07 -19.91 -2.77
C GLY A 121 -22.67 -18.62 -2.06
N ALA A 122 -23.63 -17.86 -1.53
CA ALA A 122 -23.34 -16.57 -0.92
C ALA A 122 -22.44 -16.71 0.31
N GLU A 123 -21.43 -15.84 0.38
CA GLU A 123 -20.48 -15.72 1.49
C GLU A 123 -20.54 -14.31 2.09
N SER A 124 -20.70 -14.22 3.40
CA SER A 124 -20.66 -12.98 4.17
C SER A 124 -19.25 -12.76 4.72
N PHE A 125 -18.66 -11.60 4.49
CA PHE A 125 -17.30 -11.26 4.92
C PHE A 125 -17.27 -10.39 6.18
N GLU A 126 -18.22 -9.46 6.27
CA GLU A 126 -18.37 -8.59 7.42
C GLU A 126 -19.84 -8.19 7.58
N GLN A 127 -20.35 -8.32 8.80
CA GLN A 127 -21.70 -7.91 9.13
C GLN A 127 -21.77 -7.27 10.51
N GLY A 128 -22.73 -6.40 10.72
CA GLY A 128 -22.90 -5.74 12.01
C GLY A 128 -23.86 -4.55 11.96
N ASN A 129 -23.77 -3.71 12.98
CA ASN A 129 -24.47 -2.42 13.04
C ASN A 129 -23.45 -1.31 13.19
N ASP A 130 -23.51 -0.29 12.35
CA ASP A 130 -22.64 0.88 12.44
C ASP A 130 -23.22 2.07 11.67
N VAL A 131 -22.52 3.21 11.76
CA VAL A 131 -22.81 4.45 11.02
C VAL A 131 -21.81 4.67 9.86
N SER A 132 -20.73 3.88 9.76
CA SER A 132 -19.76 4.03 8.68
C SER A 132 -18.80 2.86 8.58
N ARG A 133 -18.26 2.63 7.39
CA ARG A 133 -17.12 1.75 7.14
C ARG A 133 -16.24 2.31 6.03
N THR A 134 -14.95 2.07 6.14
CA THR A 134 -13.96 2.40 5.12
C THR A 134 -12.97 1.26 5.03
N GLY A 135 -12.61 0.85 3.83
CA GLY A 135 -11.66 -0.23 3.65
C GLY A 135 -11.31 -0.52 2.21
N SER A 136 -10.54 -1.59 2.06
CA SER A 136 -10.23 -2.22 0.79
C SER A 136 -10.56 -3.70 0.86
N PHE A 137 -11.02 -4.23 -0.25
CA PHE A 137 -11.42 -5.63 -0.41
C PHE A 137 -10.84 -6.16 -1.71
N HIS A 138 -10.42 -7.42 -1.70
CA HIS A 138 -10.06 -8.17 -2.89
C HIS A 138 -11.04 -9.31 -3.07
N ALA A 139 -11.63 -9.42 -4.25
CA ALA A 139 -12.61 -10.44 -4.55
C ALA A 139 -12.00 -11.86 -4.45
N PRO A 140 -12.42 -12.73 -3.52
CA PRO A 140 -11.85 -14.06 -3.38
C PRO A 140 -12.26 -15.03 -4.51
N PHE A 141 -13.23 -14.64 -5.32
CA PHE A 141 -13.74 -15.35 -6.48
C PHE A 141 -14.39 -14.39 -7.48
N ALA A 142 -14.58 -14.83 -8.72
CA ALA A 142 -15.36 -14.08 -9.69
C ALA A 142 -16.86 -14.19 -9.35
N GLY A 143 -17.57 -13.05 -9.31
CA GLY A 143 -18.97 -13.03 -8.94
C GLY A 143 -19.49 -11.61 -8.69
N ILE A 144 -20.62 -11.51 -7.97
CA ILE A 144 -21.16 -10.22 -7.55
C ILE A 144 -20.81 -10.00 -6.08
N HIS A 145 -20.22 -8.84 -5.77
CA HIS A 145 -19.72 -8.47 -4.45
C HIS A 145 -20.27 -7.11 -4.05
N GLY A 146 -20.64 -6.92 -2.81
CA GLY A 146 -21.11 -5.64 -2.35
C GLY A 146 -21.77 -5.66 -0.99
N TRP A 147 -22.67 -4.76 -0.83
CA TRP A 147 -23.23 -4.40 0.46
C TRP A 147 -24.75 -4.54 0.46
N PHE A 148 -25.26 -5.06 1.56
CA PHE A 148 -26.63 -4.95 2.01
C PHE A 148 -26.69 -3.99 3.19
N TRP A 149 -27.63 -3.05 3.20
CA TRP A 149 -27.91 -2.20 4.34
C TRP A 149 -29.39 -2.28 4.67
N GLU A 150 -29.70 -2.29 5.96
CA GLU A 150 -31.05 -2.34 6.47
C GLU A 150 -31.22 -1.33 7.60
N ASN A 151 -32.23 -0.47 7.49
CA ASN A 151 -32.66 0.40 8.55
C ASN A 151 -33.60 -0.37 9.49
N ARG A 152 -33.12 -0.79 10.65
CA ARG A 152 -33.92 -1.47 11.70
C ARG A 152 -34.58 -0.51 12.68
N GLY A 153 -34.45 0.80 12.47
CA GLY A 153 -35.02 1.86 13.28
C GLY A 153 -36.39 2.32 12.80
N LEU A 154 -36.96 3.27 13.55
CA LEU A 154 -38.27 3.88 13.29
C LEU A 154 -38.18 5.23 12.55
N SER A 155 -37.01 5.71 12.27
CA SER A 155 -36.76 6.98 11.56
C SER A 155 -36.01 6.70 10.26
N THR A 156 -36.24 7.50 9.24
CA THR A 156 -35.51 7.45 7.98
C THR A 156 -34.01 7.64 8.22
N VAL A 157 -33.20 6.93 7.46
CA VAL A 157 -31.71 6.97 7.43
C VAL A 157 -31.26 7.32 6.02
N VAL A 158 -30.22 8.16 5.93
CA VAL A 158 -29.54 8.50 4.67
C VAL A 158 -28.07 8.12 4.75
#